data_d542be37e5f86cde90417acee4754acb
#
_entry.id   d542be37e5f86cde90417acee4754acb
#
_cell.length_a   1.000
_cell.length_b   1.000
_cell.length_c   1.000
_cell.angle_alpha   90.00
_cell.angle_beta   90.00
_cell.angle_gamma   90.00
#
_symmetry.space_group_name_H-M   'P 1'
#
loop_
_entity.id
_entity.type
_entity.pdbx_description
1 polymer ?
#
loop_
_entity_poly.entity_id
_entity_poly.type
_entity_poly.pdbx_seq_one_letter_code
_entity_poly.pdbx_strand_id
1 'polypeptide(L)' 'MHTDSTKLTDTAKLLKECDAGTKMAISSINEILEKVEDPKLNEILTHSRNAHEQLESEIHSLLNY' A
#
# COMPACT_ATOMS: atom_id res chain seq x y z
N MET A 1 1.46 9.94 -31.46
CA MET A 1 1.22 9.28 -30.27
C MET A 1 0.02 9.80 -29.56
N HIS A 2 -0.66 9.02 -29.02
CA HIS A 2 -1.84 9.45 -28.38
C HIS A 2 -1.91 8.82 -27.03
N THR A 3 -2.41 9.59 -26.15
CA THR A 3 -2.70 9.08 -24.86
C THR A 3 -4.14 8.77 -24.91
N ASP A 4 -4.43 7.60 -24.87
CA ASP A 4 -5.79 7.24 -25.08
C ASP A 4 -6.35 6.58 -23.84
N SER A 5 -7.56 6.15 -23.94
CA SER A 5 -8.25 5.51 -22.84
C SER A 5 -7.55 4.27 -22.36
N THR A 6 -6.88 3.58 -23.28
CA THR A 6 -6.17 2.37 -22.93
C THR A 6 -5.08 2.67 -21.91
N LYS A 7 -4.34 3.74 -22.12
CA LYS A 7 -3.28 4.11 -21.20
C LYS A 7 -3.82 4.51 -19.84
N LEU A 8 -4.91 5.26 -19.84
CA LEU A 8 -5.53 5.65 -18.58
C LEU A 8 -6.09 4.44 -17.86
N THR A 9 -6.66 3.51 -18.59
CA THR A 9 -7.18 2.29 -18.01
C THR A 9 -6.07 1.45 -17.40
N ASP A 10 -4.93 1.36 -18.08
CA ASP A 10 -3.80 0.62 -17.55
C ASP A 10 -3.27 1.24 -16.27
N THR A 11 -3.23 2.56 -16.22
CA THR A 11 -2.79 3.26 -15.01
C THR A 11 -3.73 2.97 -13.86
N ALA A 12 -5.03 3.04 -14.10
CA ALA A 12 -6.01 2.77 -13.05
C ALA A 12 -5.88 1.31 -12.58
N LYS A 13 -5.65 0.41 -13.50
CA LYS A 13 -5.49 -1.00 -13.14
C LYS A 13 -4.26 -1.21 -12.28
N LEU A 14 -3.15 -0.56 -12.65
CA LEU A 14 -1.94 -0.65 -11.86
C LEU A 14 -2.14 -0.10 -10.47
N LEU A 15 -2.85 1.03 -10.36
CA LEU A 15 -3.12 1.61 -9.05
C LEU A 15 -3.96 0.70 -8.19
N LYS A 16 -4.93 0.03 -8.80
CA LYS A 16 -5.77 -0.90 -8.05
C LYS A 16 -4.97 -2.09 -7.56
N GLU A 17 -4.04 -2.57 -8.37
CA GLU A 17 -3.19 -3.67 -7.97
C GLU A 17 -2.23 -3.25 -6.86
N CYS A 18 -1.72 -2.03 -6.94
CA CYS A 18 -0.89 -1.50 -5.86
C CYS A 18 -1.69 -1.34 -4.58
N ASP A 19 -2.93 -0.90 -4.70
CA ASP A 19 -3.83 -0.78 -3.55
C ASP A 19 -3.99 -2.12 -2.85
N ALA A 20 -4.29 -3.15 -3.62
CA ALA A 20 -4.48 -4.49 -3.06
C ALA A 20 -3.21 -5.01 -2.40
N GLY A 21 -2.06 -4.80 -3.06
CA GLY A 21 -0.77 -5.24 -2.51
C GLY A 21 -0.41 -4.50 -1.24
N THR A 22 -0.68 -3.20 -1.21
CA THR A 22 -0.38 -2.40 -0.04
C THR A 22 -1.25 -2.81 1.13
N LYS A 23 -2.53 -3.05 0.89
CA LYS A 23 -3.42 -3.52 1.95
C LYS A 23 -2.97 -4.86 2.49
N MET A 24 -2.54 -5.74 1.62
CA MET A 24 -2.05 -7.04 2.04
C MET A 24 -0.79 -6.91 2.89
N ALA A 25 0.11 -6.01 2.51
CA ALA A 25 1.32 -5.77 3.28
C ALA A 25 1.00 -5.25 4.67
N ILE A 26 0.05 -4.32 4.76
CA ILE A 26 -0.36 -3.78 6.06
C ILE A 26 -0.92 -4.89 6.94
N SER A 27 -1.76 -5.72 6.37
CA SER A 27 -2.37 -6.82 7.11
C SER A 27 -1.31 -7.80 7.61
N SER A 28 -0.35 -8.14 6.76
CA SER A 28 0.73 -9.06 7.13
C SER A 28 1.60 -8.47 8.24
N ILE A 29 1.93 -7.19 8.12
CA ILE A 29 2.75 -6.54 9.14
C ILE A 29 2.02 -6.51 10.47
N ASN A 30 0.71 -6.22 10.45
CA ASN A 30 -0.06 -6.21 11.69
C ASN A 30 -0.08 -7.58 12.36
N GLU A 31 -0.18 -8.65 11.57
CA GLU A 31 -0.15 -9.99 12.12
C GLU A 31 1.19 -10.29 12.79
N ILE A 32 2.28 -9.89 12.14
CA ILE A 32 3.60 -10.11 12.70
C ILE A 32 3.78 -9.28 13.97
N LEU A 33 3.28 -8.05 13.97
CA LEU A 33 3.41 -7.18 15.14
C LEU A 33 2.74 -7.77 16.37
N GLU A 34 1.68 -8.55 16.19
CA GLU A 34 1.01 -9.17 17.32
C GLU A 34 1.88 -10.20 18.01
N LYS A 35 2.88 -10.73 17.32
CA LYS A 35 3.70 -11.80 17.86
C LYS A 35 5.13 -11.38 18.14
N VAL A 36 5.53 -10.21 17.70
CA VAL A 36 6.90 -9.76 17.85
C VAL A 36 7.11 -9.20 19.25
N GLU A 37 8.18 -9.67 19.88
CA GLU A 37 8.52 -9.19 21.23
C GLU A 37 9.76 -8.34 21.25
N ASP A 38 10.57 -8.40 20.21
CA ASP A 38 11.79 -7.60 20.12
C ASP A 38 11.41 -6.14 19.86
N PRO A 39 11.77 -5.23 20.77
CA PRO A 39 11.37 -3.82 20.61
C PRO A 39 11.93 -3.17 19.35
N LYS A 40 13.15 -3.55 18.97
CA LYS A 40 13.75 -2.94 17.80
C LYS A 40 13.04 -3.40 16.54
N LEU A 41 12.74 -4.68 16.44
CA LEU A 41 12.01 -5.20 15.30
C LEU A 41 10.60 -4.63 15.26
N ASN A 42 9.99 -4.50 16.42
CA ASN A 42 8.66 -3.88 16.51
C ASN A 42 8.69 -2.47 15.96
N GLU A 43 9.71 -1.70 16.29
CA GLU A 43 9.84 -0.34 15.82
C GLU A 43 9.97 -0.29 14.31
N ILE A 44 10.80 -1.15 13.74
CA ILE A 44 11.02 -1.18 12.30
C ILE A 44 9.72 -1.55 11.59
N LEU A 45 9.02 -2.56 12.09
CA LEU A 45 7.78 -3.01 11.46
C LEU A 45 6.68 -1.96 11.57
N THR A 46 6.61 -1.29 12.72
CA THR A 46 5.63 -0.23 12.91
C THR A 46 5.88 0.91 11.92
N HIS A 47 7.13 1.25 11.74
CA HIS A 47 7.50 2.29 10.80
C HIS A 47 7.12 1.90 9.37
N SER A 48 7.40 0.66 9.03
CA SER A 48 7.05 0.14 7.71
C SER A 48 5.53 0.15 7.49
N ARG A 49 4.78 -0.27 8.51
CA ARG A 49 3.32 -0.26 8.40
C ARG A 49 2.80 1.16 8.18
N ASN A 50 3.33 2.12 8.93
CA ASN A 50 2.87 3.50 8.80
C ASN A 50 3.16 4.05 7.41
N ALA A 51 4.32 3.70 6.86
CA ALA A 51 4.67 4.12 5.51
C ALA A 51 3.71 3.53 4.48
N HIS A 52 3.34 2.26 4.68
CA HIS A 52 2.39 1.62 3.78
C HIS A 52 0.99 2.23 3.90
N GLU A 53 0.61 2.61 5.11
CA GLU A 53 -0.69 3.24 5.30
C GLU A 53 -0.75 4.60 4.61
N GLN A 54 0.34 5.33 4.64
CA GLN A 54 0.39 6.59 3.93
C GLN A 54 0.32 6.36 2.43
N LEU A 55 1.04 5.38 1.93
CA LEU A 55 1.00 5.03 0.52
C LEU A 55 -0.41 4.63 0.11
N GLU A 56 -1.08 3.85 0.93
CA GLU A 56 -2.45 3.42 0.69
C GLU A 56 -3.37 4.62 0.57
N SER A 57 -3.20 5.58 1.46
CA SER A 57 -4.01 6.79 1.44
C SER A 57 -3.81 7.57 0.14
N GLU A 58 -2.57 7.66 -0.31
CA GLU A 58 -2.27 8.38 -1.54
C GLU A 58 -2.82 7.66 -2.76
N ILE A 59 -2.73 6.33 -2.78
CA ILE A 59 -3.28 5.56 -3.87
C ILE A 59 -4.79 5.75 -3.93
N HIS A 60 -5.44 5.71 -2.78
CA HIS A 60 -6.87 5.89 -2.68
C HIS A 60 -7.29 7.26 -3.21
N SER A 61 -6.49 8.25 -2.89
CA SER A 61 -6.75 9.60 -3.34
C SER A 61 -6.69 9.69 -4.86
N LEU A 62 -5.74 8.99 -5.47
CA LEU A 62 -5.60 8.98 -6.91
C LEU A 62 -6.73 8.22 -7.61
N LEU A 63 -7.26 7.20 -6.96
CA LEU A 63 -8.33 6.40 -7.55
C LEU A 63 -9.70 7.04 -7.39
N ASN A 64 -9.82 7.97 -6.46
CA ASN A 64 -11.11 8.41 -5.99
C ASN A 64 -11.38 9.87 -6.26
N TYR A 65 -10.89 10.41 -7.31
CA TYR A 65 -11.20 11.80 -7.57
C TYR A 65 -12.23 11.95 -8.67
#